data_9a66a6283594618db300099b344abdff
#
_entry.id   9a66a6283594618db300099b344abdff
#
_cell.length_a   1.000
_cell.length_b   1.000
_cell.length_c   1.000
_cell.angle_alpha   90.00
_cell.angle_beta   90.00
_cell.angle_gamma   90.00
#
_symmetry.space_group_name_H-M   'P 1'
#
loop_
_entity.id
_entity.type
_entity.pdbx_description
1 polymer ?
#
loop_
_entity_poly.entity_id
_entity_poly.type
_entity_poly.pdbx_seq_one_letter_code
_entity_poly.pdbx_strand_id
1 'polypeptide(L)'
;ELPTKHFLPVDYTLHGTADTPEVRTVVHLHGANVDWNSDGHPEAWYSRDNKFVGPKYTRDVYEYTNHQSGATLWYHDHAIGITRLNVYAGLAGFYIIRDSLEKRLKLPEGPYDIPIMIQDKQFNPDGSLFYPDNTNPPVDNPQPSIPNIFFGNTIAVNGKLWPFLEVEPRKYRFRILNGSNGRPYILRLSNGGVFHQIGTDLGLLHHPVELNSFILQPAER
;
A
#
# COMPACT_ATOMS: atom_id res chain seq x y z
N GLU A 1 18.97 18.25 -12.34
CA GLU A 1 18.51 17.02 -13.02
C GLU A 1 17.77 16.14 -12.04
N LEU A 2 16.71 15.47 -12.48
CA LEU A 2 16.03 14.49 -11.63
C LEU A 2 16.83 13.20 -11.59
N PRO A 3 16.76 12.44 -10.46
CA PRO A 3 17.52 11.22 -10.32
C PRO A 3 17.13 10.20 -11.41
N THR A 4 18.13 9.62 -12.05
CA THR A 4 17.95 8.50 -12.97
C THR A 4 18.05 7.14 -12.27
N LYS A 5 18.60 7.15 -11.04
CA LYS A 5 18.71 5.99 -10.17
C LYS A 5 17.70 6.05 -9.02
N HIS A 6 17.17 4.91 -8.66
CA HIS A 6 16.33 4.78 -7.49
C HIS A 6 17.17 5.00 -6.21
N PHE A 7 16.65 5.74 -5.24
CA PHE A 7 17.39 6.03 -3.99
C PHE A 7 17.43 4.83 -3.01
N LEU A 8 16.62 3.80 -3.26
CA LEU A 8 16.71 2.49 -2.60
C LEU A 8 17.37 1.49 -3.53
N PRO A 9 18.03 0.44 -2.98
CA PRO A 9 18.78 -0.52 -3.79
C PRO A 9 17.86 -1.37 -4.69
N VAL A 10 18.09 -1.32 -6.00
CA VAL A 10 17.38 -2.13 -6.98
C VAL A 10 18.10 -3.46 -7.15
N ASP A 11 17.37 -4.56 -7.06
CA ASP A 11 17.88 -5.90 -7.30
C ASP A 11 17.75 -6.23 -8.80
N TYR A 12 18.86 -6.20 -9.52
CA TYR A 12 18.90 -6.46 -10.97
C TYR A 12 18.77 -7.93 -11.34
N THR A 13 18.74 -8.85 -10.38
CA THR A 13 18.48 -10.27 -10.64
C THR A 13 16.99 -10.57 -10.84
N LEU A 14 16.12 -9.64 -10.44
CA LEU A 14 14.66 -9.78 -10.57
C LEU A 14 14.24 -9.52 -12.02
N HIS A 15 13.23 -10.27 -12.46
CA HIS A 15 12.63 -10.07 -13.78
C HIS A 15 12.15 -8.63 -13.96
N GLY A 16 12.46 -8.05 -15.12
CA GLY A 16 12.04 -6.69 -15.50
C GLY A 16 12.81 -5.56 -14.82
N THR A 17 13.97 -5.83 -14.20
CA THR A 17 14.83 -4.81 -13.60
C THR A 17 16.09 -4.52 -14.40
N ALA A 18 16.65 -5.54 -15.05
CA ALA A 18 17.77 -5.34 -15.97
C ALA A 18 17.32 -4.55 -17.21
N ASP A 19 18.16 -3.66 -17.69
CA ASP A 19 17.94 -2.85 -18.90
C ASP A 19 16.69 -1.96 -18.88
N THR A 20 16.14 -1.67 -17.69
CA THR A 20 15.00 -0.78 -17.52
C THR A 20 15.37 0.42 -16.64
N PRO A 21 14.73 1.60 -16.82
CA PRO A 21 14.93 2.72 -15.92
C PRO A 21 14.63 2.36 -14.47
N GLU A 22 15.54 2.65 -13.55
CA GLU A 22 15.30 2.40 -12.12
C GLU A 22 14.16 3.27 -11.56
N VAL A 23 14.03 4.49 -12.08
CA VAL A 23 12.93 5.41 -11.68
C VAL A 23 11.82 5.29 -12.69
N ARG A 24 10.85 4.46 -12.37
CA ARG A 24 9.63 4.22 -13.14
C ARG A 24 8.48 3.88 -12.20
N THR A 25 7.25 4.00 -12.67
CA THR A 25 6.05 3.72 -11.89
C THR A 25 4.92 3.24 -12.80
N VAL A 26 3.97 2.55 -12.22
CA VAL A 26 2.64 2.32 -12.78
C VAL A 26 1.65 2.25 -11.63
N VAL A 27 0.54 2.95 -11.74
CA VAL A 27 -0.48 2.99 -10.68
C VAL A 27 -1.42 1.82 -10.81
N HIS A 28 -1.57 1.03 -9.74
CA HIS A 28 -2.63 0.04 -9.59
C HIS A 28 -3.62 0.50 -8.53
N LEU A 29 -4.93 0.49 -8.86
CA LEU A 29 -6.00 0.74 -7.89
C LEU A 29 -6.50 -0.59 -7.32
N HIS A 30 -5.89 -0.98 -6.21
CA HIS A 30 -6.07 -2.28 -5.57
C HIS A 30 -7.51 -2.51 -5.08
N GLY A 31 -8.16 -3.53 -5.63
CA GLY A 31 -9.55 -3.89 -5.35
C GLY A 31 -10.58 -3.16 -6.24
N ALA A 32 -10.14 -2.40 -7.22
CA ALA A 32 -11.05 -1.72 -8.14
C ALA A 32 -11.62 -2.65 -9.22
N ASN A 33 -12.87 -2.39 -9.59
CA ASN A 33 -13.47 -2.97 -10.78
C ASN A 33 -13.21 -2.02 -11.96
N VAL A 34 -12.13 -2.27 -12.68
CA VAL A 34 -11.67 -1.43 -13.80
C VAL A 34 -11.27 -2.27 -15.00
N ASP A 35 -11.23 -1.65 -16.16
CA ASP A 35 -10.72 -2.29 -17.37
C ASP A 35 -9.22 -2.60 -17.24
N TRP A 36 -8.77 -3.68 -17.86
CA TRP A 36 -7.39 -4.14 -17.80
C TRP A 36 -6.35 -3.06 -18.21
N ASN A 37 -6.71 -2.15 -19.10
CA ASN A 37 -5.84 -1.07 -19.57
C ASN A 37 -5.77 0.13 -18.61
N SER A 38 -6.56 0.12 -17.54
CA SER A 38 -6.54 1.09 -16.43
C SER A 38 -6.20 0.44 -15.09
N ASP A 39 -5.89 -0.86 -15.08
CA ASP A 39 -5.61 -1.63 -13.86
C ASP A 39 -4.17 -1.49 -13.35
N GLY A 40 -3.25 -1.02 -14.17
CA GLY A 40 -1.85 -0.89 -13.79
C GLY A 40 -1.08 -2.20 -13.87
N HIS A 41 -1.11 -2.85 -15.05
CA HIS A 41 -0.31 -4.04 -15.29
C HIS A 41 1.17 -3.79 -14.96
N PRO A 42 1.90 -4.70 -14.28
CA PRO A 42 3.29 -4.49 -13.86
C PRO A 42 4.26 -4.05 -14.96
N GLU A 43 4.02 -4.49 -16.19
CA GLU A 43 4.82 -4.12 -17.36
C GLU A 43 4.25 -2.90 -18.13
N ALA A 44 3.20 -2.25 -17.63
CA ALA A 44 2.68 -1.00 -18.19
C ALA A 44 3.34 0.24 -17.55
N TRP A 45 4.50 0.06 -16.96
CA TRP A 45 5.25 1.12 -16.30
C TRP A 45 5.68 2.23 -17.27
N TYR A 46 5.91 3.40 -16.73
CA TYR A 46 6.45 4.56 -17.45
C TYR A 46 7.46 5.30 -16.58
N SER A 47 8.44 5.89 -17.24
CA SER A 47 9.37 6.83 -16.62
C SER A 47 8.83 8.26 -16.75
N ARG A 48 9.51 9.21 -16.15
CA ARG A 48 9.14 10.62 -16.25
C ARG A 48 8.96 11.05 -17.71
N ASP A 49 7.89 11.84 -17.93
CA ASP A 49 7.50 12.40 -19.23
C ASP A 49 7.31 11.31 -20.32
N ASN A 50 7.04 10.08 -19.90
CA ASN A 50 6.88 8.89 -20.76
C ASN A 50 8.09 8.67 -21.69
N LYS A 51 9.28 9.12 -21.26
CA LYS A 51 10.52 8.96 -22.04
C LYS A 51 10.85 7.50 -22.35
N PHE A 52 10.56 6.63 -21.40
CA PHE A 52 10.60 5.17 -21.55
C PHE A 52 9.31 4.59 -21.01
N VAL A 53 8.79 3.61 -21.71
CA VAL A 53 7.56 2.91 -21.32
C VAL A 53 7.73 1.41 -21.39
N GLY A 54 7.02 0.69 -20.56
CA GLY A 54 7.04 -0.76 -20.56
C GLY A 54 6.26 -1.37 -21.73
N PRO A 55 6.46 -2.67 -22.03
CA PRO A 55 5.89 -3.32 -23.21
C PRO A 55 4.36 -3.44 -23.18
N LYS A 56 3.73 -3.23 -22.02
CA LYS A 56 2.26 -3.24 -21.86
C LYS A 56 1.67 -1.85 -21.64
N TYR A 57 2.47 -0.80 -21.76
CA TYR A 57 1.97 0.56 -21.68
C TYR A 57 1.01 0.87 -22.84
N THR A 58 -0.16 1.40 -22.52
CA THR A 58 -1.21 1.66 -23.53
C THR A 58 -1.78 3.08 -23.46
N ARG A 59 -1.68 3.75 -22.29
CA ARG A 59 -2.30 5.07 -22.10
C ARG A 59 -1.70 5.82 -20.89
N ASP A 60 -1.81 7.15 -20.95
CA ASP A 60 -1.38 8.06 -19.88
C ASP A 60 -2.46 8.27 -18.83
N VAL A 61 -3.73 8.18 -19.24
CA VAL A 61 -4.89 8.48 -18.40
C VAL A 61 -5.66 7.21 -18.11
N TYR A 62 -5.76 6.85 -16.83
CA TYR A 62 -6.54 5.73 -16.35
C TYR A 62 -7.96 6.16 -16.03
N GLU A 63 -8.91 5.31 -16.34
CA GLU A 63 -10.34 5.55 -16.14
C GLU A 63 -10.90 4.64 -15.06
N TYR A 64 -11.37 5.24 -13.97
CA TYR A 64 -11.98 4.53 -12.85
C TYR A 64 -13.47 4.80 -12.83
N THR A 65 -14.26 3.83 -13.25
CA THR A 65 -15.73 3.98 -13.38
C THR A 65 -16.43 4.03 -12.03
N ASN A 66 -15.81 3.51 -10.98
CA ASN A 66 -16.39 3.35 -9.63
C ASN A 66 -17.69 2.50 -9.61
N HIS A 67 -17.88 1.63 -10.59
CA HIS A 67 -19.05 0.74 -10.65
C HIS A 67 -18.84 -0.47 -9.74
N GLN A 68 -18.84 -0.22 -8.44
CA GLN A 68 -18.76 -1.24 -7.38
C GLN A 68 -19.36 -0.71 -6.08
N SER A 69 -19.59 -1.60 -5.12
CA SER A 69 -20.07 -1.22 -3.78
C SER A 69 -19.07 -0.32 -3.07
N GLY A 70 -19.56 0.48 -2.10
CA GLY A 70 -18.72 1.29 -1.24
C GLY A 70 -17.65 0.45 -0.54
N ALA A 71 -16.40 0.85 -0.70
CA ALA A 71 -15.25 0.11 -0.19
C ALA A 71 -14.07 1.02 0.14
N THR A 72 -13.15 0.52 0.96
CA THR A 72 -11.87 1.16 1.22
C THR A 72 -10.83 0.56 0.30
N LEU A 73 -10.67 1.15 -0.88
CA LEU A 73 -9.60 0.78 -1.80
C LEU A 73 -8.33 1.55 -1.48
N TRP A 74 -7.25 1.19 -2.12
CA TRP A 74 -5.99 1.91 -2.07
C TRP A 74 -5.27 1.80 -3.40
N TYR A 75 -4.48 2.80 -3.75
CA TYR A 75 -3.62 2.77 -4.92
C TYR A 75 -2.16 2.67 -4.49
N HIS A 76 -1.37 1.99 -5.29
CA HIS A 76 0.05 1.85 -5.06
C HIS A 76 0.80 1.64 -6.37
N ASP A 77 2.12 1.78 -6.32
CA ASP A 77 2.94 1.39 -7.45
C ASP A 77 2.89 -0.12 -7.72
N HIS A 78 2.90 -0.49 -8.98
CA HIS A 78 2.88 -1.89 -9.39
C HIS A 78 3.98 -2.22 -10.42
N ALA A 79 4.99 -1.34 -10.62
CA ALA A 79 6.06 -1.55 -11.60
C ALA A 79 6.87 -2.80 -11.28
N ILE A 80 6.98 -3.70 -12.27
CA ILE A 80 7.63 -5.00 -12.11
C ILE A 80 9.04 -4.86 -11.52
N GLY A 81 9.35 -5.72 -10.55
CA GLY A 81 10.66 -5.82 -9.90
C GLY A 81 10.98 -4.71 -8.88
N ILE A 82 10.25 -3.57 -8.88
CA ILE A 82 10.49 -2.45 -7.96
C ILE A 82 9.27 -2.02 -7.15
N THR A 83 8.11 -2.69 -7.29
CA THR A 83 6.90 -2.39 -6.51
C THR A 83 7.20 -2.26 -5.01
N ARG A 84 7.94 -3.22 -4.45
CA ARG A 84 8.30 -3.21 -3.03
C ARG A 84 9.07 -1.94 -2.62
N LEU A 85 9.94 -1.44 -3.49
CA LEU A 85 10.74 -0.24 -3.23
C LEU A 85 9.89 1.02 -3.33
N ASN A 86 9.08 1.12 -4.37
CA ASN A 86 8.21 2.27 -4.60
C ASN A 86 7.12 2.39 -3.51
N VAL A 87 6.49 1.29 -3.12
CA VAL A 87 5.51 1.27 -2.02
C VAL A 87 6.19 1.61 -0.68
N TYR A 88 7.37 1.04 -0.43
CA TYR A 88 8.14 1.37 0.76
C TYR A 88 8.59 2.84 0.78
N ALA A 89 8.90 3.43 -0.38
CA ALA A 89 9.22 4.84 -0.54
C ALA A 89 8.02 5.77 -0.31
N GLY A 90 6.78 5.26 -0.37
CA GLY A 90 5.58 6.01 -0.07
C GLY A 90 4.61 6.18 -1.25
N LEU A 91 4.82 5.49 -2.37
CA LEU A 91 3.89 5.54 -3.51
C LEU A 91 2.66 4.66 -3.24
N ALA A 92 1.84 5.09 -2.29
CA ALA A 92 0.59 4.46 -1.89
C ALA A 92 -0.36 5.46 -1.25
N GLY A 93 -1.66 5.22 -1.37
CA GLY A 93 -2.67 6.07 -0.75
C GLY A 93 -4.07 5.44 -0.79
N PHE A 94 -4.99 5.98 0.01
CA PHE A 94 -6.37 5.53 0.02
C PHE A 94 -7.16 6.03 -1.17
N TYR A 95 -8.07 5.17 -1.65
CA TYR A 95 -9.13 5.51 -2.57
C TYR A 95 -10.46 4.99 -2.01
N ILE A 96 -11.31 5.88 -1.53
CA ILE A 96 -12.51 5.50 -0.78
C ILE A 96 -13.75 5.70 -1.64
N ILE A 97 -14.45 4.62 -1.95
CA ILE A 97 -15.76 4.66 -2.60
C ILE A 97 -16.83 4.63 -1.52
N ARG A 98 -17.77 5.59 -1.60
CA ARG A 98 -18.95 5.66 -0.73
C ARG A 98 -20.19 5.51 -1.56
N ASP A 99 -21.13 4.69 -1.10
CA ASP A 99 -22.39 4.45 -1.78
C ASP A 99 -23.63 4.89 -0.96
N SER A 100 -24.80 4.69 -1.54
CA SER A 100 -26.06 5.03 -0.88
C SER A 100 -26.38 4.13 0.31
N LEU A 101 -25.88 2.89 0.35
CA LEU A 101 -26.05 1.97 1.48
C LEU A 101 -25.28 2.49 2.69
N GLU A 102 -24.02 2.84 2.51
CA GLU A 102 -23.16 3.38 3.56
C GLU A 102 -23.81 4.64 4.21
N LYS A 103 -24.35 5.54 3.39
CA LYS A 103 -25.06 6.74 3.87
C LYS A 103 -26.29 6.42 4.74
N ARG A 104 -27.06 5.39 4.37
CA ARG A 104 -28.25 4.96 5.13
C ARG A 104 -27.90 4.38 6.51
N LEU A 105 -26.75 3.78 6.66
CA LEU A 105 -26.30 3.14 7.90
C LEU A 105 -25.90 4.16 8.99
N LYS A 106 -25.76 5.44 8.64
CA LYS A 106 -25.38 6.52 9.58
C LYS A 106 -24.14 6.18 10.40
N LEU A 107 -23.14 5.59 9.73
CA LEU A 107 -21.83 5.33 10.33
C LEU A 107 -21.13 6.65 10.66
N PRO A 108 -20.14 6.63 11.57
CA PRO A 108 -19.33 7.82 11.81
C PRO A 108 -18.75 8.36 10.49
N GLU A 109 -18.84 9.68 10.31
CA GLU A 109 -18.42 10.38 9.08
C GLU A 109 -17.62 11.65 9.37
N GLY A 110 -17.09 12.31 8.36
CA GLY A 110 -16.28 13.51 8.50
C GLY A 110 -15.06 13.26 9.36
N PRO A 111 -14.81 14.04 10.42
CA PRO A 111 -13.65 13.89 11.30
C PRO A 111 -13.64 12.58 12.09
N TYR A 112 -14.71 11.81 12.06
CA TYR A 112 -14.88 10.55 12.78
C TYR A 112 -14.77 9.30 11.86
N ASP A 113 -14.50 9.49 10.55
CA ASP A 113 -14.17 8.44 9.56
C ASP A 113 -12.71 8.62 9.16
N ILE A 114 -11.82 7.88 9.81
CA ILE A 114 -10.38 8.13 9.79
C ILE A 114 -9.66 7.01 9.05
N PRO A 115 -9.03 7.30 7.90
CA PRO A 115 -8.15 6.36 7.23
C PRO A 115 -6.81 6.25 7.98
N ILE A 116 -6.34 5.02 8.18
CA ILE A 116 -5.12 4.68 8.90
C ILE A 116 -4.32 3.69 8.06
N MET A 117 -3.26 4.14 7.39
CA MET A 117 -2.30 3.28 6.71
C MET A 117 -1.12 3.02 7.64
N ILE A 118 -0.90 1.76 8.00
CA ILE A 118 0.22 1.34 8.84
C ILE A 118 1.31 0.75 7.95
N GLN A 119 2.54 1.23 8.12
CA GLN A 119 3.72 0.74 7.41
C GLN A 119 4.89 0.63 8.38
N ASP A 120 5.69 -0.40 8.26
CA ASP A 120 6.97 -0.46 8.94
C ASP A 120 8.08 0.12 8.07
N LYS A 121 8.96 0.87 8.69
CA LYS A 121 10.10 1.55 8.08
C LYS A 121 11.37 1.27 8.87
N GLN A 122 12.49 1.51 8.27
CA GLN A 122 13.78 1.59 8.95
C GLN A 122 14.57 2.76 8.35
N PHE A 123 15.35 3.42 9.19
CA PHE A 123 16.12 4.59 8.79
C PHE A 123 17.60 4.36 9.09
N ASN A 124 18.44 4.92 8.23
CA ASN A 124 19.86 5.07 8.46
C ASN A 124 20.12 6.16 9.52
N PRO A 125 21.34 6.25 10.09
CA PRO A 125 21.68 7.29 11.06
C PRO A 125 21.53 8.71 10.54
N ASP A 126 21.59 8.92 9.22
CA ASP A 126 21.40 10.21 8.55
C ASP A 126 19.92 10.56 8.28
N GLY A 127 18.99 9.68 8.67
CA GLY A 127 17.55 9.85 8.47
C GLY A 127 17.03 9.40 7.12
N SER A 128 17.88 8.93 6.21
CA SER A 128 17.44 8.32 4.95
C SER A 128 16.76 6.96 5.19
N LEU A 129 15.86 6.58 4.28
CA LEU A 129 15.24 5.24 4.34
C LEU A 129 16.28 4.15 4.11
N PHE A 130 16.27 3.16 4.98
CA PHE A 130 17.05 1.94 4.81
C PHE A 130 16.18 0.87 4.14
N TYR A 131 16.77 0.14 3.19
CA TYR A 131 16.23 -1.10 2.65
C TYR A 131 17.40 -2.08 2.41
N PRO A 132 17.22 -3.40 2.66
CA PRO A 132 18.28 -4.38 2.43
C PRO A 132 18.79 -4.35 0.99
N ASP A 133 20.09 -4.32 0.84
CA ASP A 133 20.76 -4.37 -0.46
C ASP A 133 21.04 -5.83 -0.83
N ASN A 134 20.41 -6.31 -1.91
CA ASN A 134 20.65 -7.62 -2.48
C ASN A 134 21.33 -7.55 -3.86
N THR A 135 21.92 -6.41 -4.19
CA THR A 135 22.61 -6.22 -5.48
C THR A 135 23.81 -7.16 -5.65
N ASN A 136 24.37 -7.65 -4.54
CA ASN A 136 25.45 -8.63 -4.51
C ASN A 136 25.06 -9.81 -3.59
N PRO A 137 24.12 -10.66 -4.02
CA PRO A 137 23.72 -11.81 -3.20
C PRO A 137 24.92 -12.76 -3.01
N PRO A 138 25.01 -13.50 -1.88
CA PRO A 138 25.97 -14.57 -1.71
C PRO A 138 25.96 -15.54 -2.89
N VAL A 139 27.10 -16.14 -3.20
CA VAL A 139 27.29 -17.03 -4.38
C VAL A 139 26.28 -18.19 -4.41
N ASP A 140 25.80 -18.62 -3.25
CA ASP A 140 24.87 -19.73 -3.08
C ASP A 140 23.38 -19.33 -3.16
N ASN A 141 23.07 -18.04 -3.33
CA ASN A 141 21.67 -17.61 -3.48
C ASN A 141 21.11 -18.05 -4.85
N PRO A 142 19.83 -18.47 -4.86
CA PRO A 142 19.17 -18.79 -6.13
C PRO A 142 19.12 -17.55 -7.05
N GLN A 143 19.12 -17.79 -8.33
CA GLN A 143 18.93 -16.75 -9.34
C GLN A 143 17.58 -16.92 -10.05
N PRO A 144 16.69 -15.93 -10.01
CA PRO A 144 16.85 -14.59 -9.42
C PRO A 144 16.95 -14.65 -7.89
N SER A 145 17.67 -13.68 -7.32
CA SER A 145 17.75 -13.53 -5.86
C SER A 145 16.36 -13.23 -5.29
N ILE A 146 15.97 -13.98 -4.27
CA ILE A 146 14.75 -13.70 -3.51
C ILE A 146 15.17 -12.99 -2.22
N PRO A 147 14.98 -11.66 -2.11
CA PRO A 147 15.29 -10.97 -0.88
C PRO A 147 14.46 -11.56 0.26
N ASN A 148 15.08 -11.80 1.40
CA ASN A 148 14.38 -12.18 2.61
C ASN A 148 13.31 -11.14 2.93
N ILE A 149 12.20 -11.58 3.53
CA ILE A 149 11.18 -10.66 4.02
C ILE A 149 11.86 -9.67 4.97
N PHE A 150 11.74 -8.38 4.64
CA PHE A 150 12.29 -7.31 5.44
C PHE A 150 11.22 -6.75 6.37
N PHE A 151 11.58 -6.60 7.65
CA PHE A 151 10.74 -5.97 8.66
C PHE A 151 11.46 -4.76 9.23
N GLY A 152 10.90 -3.57 9.00
CA GLY A 152 11.40 -2.34 9.59
C GLY A 152 11.21 -2.32 11.12
N ASN A 153 11.96 -1.50 11.82
CA ASN A 153 11.92 -1.37 13.28
C ASN A 153 11.11 -0.14 13.76
N THR A 154 10.57 0.63 12.84
CA THR A 154 9.86 1.88 13.12
C THR A 154 8.50 1.86 12.45
N ILE A 155 7.44 2.08 13.22
CA ILE A 155 6.08 2.12 12.68
C ILE A 155 5.73 3.54 12.23
N ALA A 156 5.30 3.66 10.99
CA ALA A 156 4.72 4.87 10.43
C ALA A 156 3.21 4.69 10.23
N VAL A 157 2.44 5.69 10.59
CA VAL A 157 1.00 5.75 10.33
C VAL A 157 0.71 7.01 9.53
N ASN A 158 0.16 6.85 8.33
CA ASN A 158 -0.06 7.95 7.38
C ASN A 158 1.22 8.80 7.17
N GLY A 159 2.39 8.16 7.12
CA GLY A 159 3.69 8.80 6.92
C GLY A 159 4.32 9.44 8.16
N LYS A 160 3.63 9.46 9.32
CA LYS A 160 4.20 9.96 10.59
C LYS A 160 4.71 8.81 11.45
N LEU A 161 5.88 8.98 12.04
CA LEU A 161 6.50 7.99 12.92
C LEU A 161 5.84 8.02 14.30
N TRP A 162 5.35 6.85 14.77
CA TRP A 162 4.75 6.68 16.10
C TRP A 162 3.77 7.80 16.48
N PRO A 163 2.80 8.18 15.62
CA PRO A 163 1.88 9.25 15.94
C PRO A 163 0.89 8.83 17.01
N PHE A 164 0.27 9.80 17.66
CA PHE A 164 -0.92 9.61 18.47
C PHE A 164 -2.11 10.37 17.86
N LEU A 165 -3.31 9.96 18.23
CA LEU A 165 -4.56 10.61 17.87
C LEU A 165 -5.33 10.95 19.14
N GLU A 166 -5.61 12.22 19.37
CA GLU A 166 -6.53 12.65 20.40
C GLU A 166 -7.97 12.35 19.97
N VAL A 167 -8.72 11.67 20.83
CA VAL A 167 -10.08 11.24 20.51
C VAL A 167 -11.07 11.72 21.57
N GLU A 168 -12.26 12.08 21.14
CA GLU A 168 -13.40 12.33 22.01
C GLU A 168 -14.02 11.01 22.51
N PRO A 169 -14.76 10.99 23.63
CA PRO A 169 -15.43 9.79 24.14
C PRO A 169 -16.68 9.45 23.29
N ARG A 170 -16.46 8.98 22.07
CA ARG A 170 -17.51 8.64 21.10
C ARG A 170 -17.06 7.56 20.13
N LYS A 171 -17.98 7.09 19.27
CA LYS A 171 -17.67 6.12 18.22
C LYS A 171 -16.90 6.77 17.08
N TYR A 172 -15.86 6.08 16.62
CA TYR A 172 -15.08 6.37 15.42
C TYR A 172 -15.19 5.22 14.44
N ARG A 173 -15.06 5.53 13.18
CA ARG A 173 -14.83 4.56 12.10
C ARG A 173 -13.38 4.67 11.68
N PHE A 174 -12.62 3.60 11.84
CA PHE A 174 -11.28 3.51 11.32
C PHE A 174 -11.27 2.67 10.04
N ARG A 175 -10.64 3.20 9.00
CA ARG A 175 -10.34 2.46 7.78
C ARG A 175 -8.88 2.08 7.85
N ILE A 176 -8.60 0.87 8.28
CA ILE A 176 -7.24 0.45 8.57
C ILE A 176 -6.70 -0.32 7.37
N LEU A 177 -5.54 0.11 6.86
CA LEU A 177 -4.81 -0.53 5.79
C LEU A 177 -3.43 -0.95 6.29
N ASN A 178 -3.05 -2.20 6.07
CA ASN A 178 -1.67 -2.61 6.18
C ASN A 178 -0.93 -2.33 4.86
N GLY A 179 -0.20 -1.23 4.82
CA GLY A 179 0.62 -0.83 3.66
C GLY A 179 2.07 -1.31 3.72
N SER A 180 2.40 -2.25 4.62
CA SER A 180 3.74 -2.84 4.72
C SER A 180 4.00 -3.85 3.62
N ASN A 181 5.28 -4.05 3.26
CA ASN A 181 5.67 -5.04 2.26
C ASN A 181 5.48 -6.48 2.73
N GLY A 182 5.66 -6.76 4.02
CA GLY A 182 5.62 -8.13 4.51
C GLY A 182 5.16 -8.31 5.95
N ARG A 183 5.06 -7.25 6.74
CA ARG A 183 4.73 -7.34 8.18
C ARG A 183 3.24 -7.50 8.40
N PRO A 184 2.75 -8.60 9.01
CA PRO A 184 1.41 -8.66 9.56
C PRO A 184 1.32 -7.88 10.86
N TYR A 185 0.13 -7.36 11.19
CA TYR A 185 -0.14 -6.68 12.46
C TYR A 185 -1.25 -7.38 13.22
N ILE A 186 -1.07 -7.53 14.53
CA ILE A 186 -2.13 -7.91 15.45
C ILE A 186 -2.58 -6.65 16.18
N LEU A 187 -3.82 -6.24 15.96
CA LEU A 187 -4.40 -5.05 16.58
C LEU A 187 -5.31 -5.44 17.74
N ARG A 188 -5.19 -4.71 18.84
CA ARG A 188 -6.06 -4.85 20.03
C ARG A 188 -6.15 -3.52 20.77
N LEU A 189 -7.23 -3.30 21.50
CA LEU A 189 -7.38 -2.14 22.37
C LEU A 189 -6.76 -2.44 23.76
N SER A 190 -5.87 -1.58 24.21
CA SER A 190 -5.13 -1.77 25.47
C SER A 190 -6.03 -1.69 26.72
N ASN A 191 -7.18 -1.04 26.60
CA ASN A 191 -8.19 -0.94 27.67
C ASN A 191 -9.14 -2.15 27.76
N GLY A 192 -8.90 -3.21 26.95
CA GLY A 192 -9.76 -4.39 26.89
C GLY A 192 -11.08 -4.20 26.15
N GLY A 193 -11.28 -3.07 25.48
CA GLY A 193 -12.44 -2.84 24.62
C GLY A 193 -12.46 -3.75 23.40
N VAL A 194 -13.62 -3.82 22.73
CA VAL A 194 -13.82 -4.61 21.51
C VAL A 194 -13.87 -3.72 20.27
N PHE A 195 -13.42 -4.29 19.14
CA PHE A 195 -13.70 -3.73 17.83
C PHE A 195 -15.04 -4.26 17.32
N HIS A 196 -15.77 -3.42 16.60
CA HIS A 196 -16.90 -3.84 15.79
C HIS A 196 -16.45 -3.79 14.32
N GLN A 197 -15.99 -4.89 13.79
CA GLN A 197 -15.60 -4.96 12.37
C GLN A 197 -16.87 -4.86 11.51
N ILE A 198 -16.92 -3.85 10.67
CA ILE A 198 -18.06 -3.55 9.80
C ILE A 198 -17.75 -3.75 8.33
N GLY A 199 -16.51 -4.00 7.97
CA GLY A 199 -16.10 -4.19 6.58
C GLY A 199 -14.77 -4.91 6.46
N THR A 200 -14.47 -5.29 5.23
CA THR A 200 -13.21 -5.87 4.77
C THR A 200 -12.82 -5.21 3.45
N ASP A 201 -11.91 -5.81 2.71
CA ASP A 201 -11.30 -5.29 1.49
C ASP A 201 -12.27 -4.66 0.48
N LEU A 202 -13.37 -5.36 0.19
CA LEU A 202 -14.26 -4.96 -0.90
C LEU A 202 -15.62 -4.42 -0.45
N GLY A 203 -15.79 -4.16 0.85
CA GLY A 203 -17.00 -3.52 1.31
C GLY A 203 -17.45 -3.89 2.71
N LEU A 204 -18.72 -3.56 3.00
CA LEU A 204 -19.33 -3.80 4.29
C LEU A 204 -19.71 -5.27 4.46
N LEU A 205 -19.55 -5.75 5.69
CA LEU A 205 -20.08 -7.04 6.13
C LEU A 205 -21.61 -6.99 6.22
N HIS A 206 -22.25 -8.14 6.16
CA HIS A 206 -23.70 -8.24 6.30
C HIS A 206 -24.18 -7.77 7.68
N HIS A 207 -23.37 -8.00 8.72
CA HIS A 207 -23.58 -7.50 10.09
C HIS A 207 -22.22 -7.28 10.77
N PRO A 208 -22.14 -6.39 11.76
CA PRO A 208 -20.91 -6.19 12.51
C PRO A 208 -20.47 -7.45 13.27
N VAL A 209 -19.16 -7.63 13.35
CA VAL A 209 -18.53 -8.73 14.10
C VAL A 209 -17.71 -8.14 15.25
N GLU A 210 -17.95 -8.61 16.48
CA GLU A 210 -17.17 -8.19 17.65
C GLU A 210 -15.87 -8.98 17.74
N LEU A 211 -14.75 -8.25 17.89
CA LEU A 211 -13.40 -8.82 17.95
C LEU A 211 -12.61 -8.16 19.08
N ASN A 212 -11.99 -8.97 19.93
CA ASN A 212 -11.03 -8.48 20.93
C ASN A 212 -9.68 -8.12 20.30
N SER A 213 -9.36 -8.79 19.18
CA SER A 213 -8.17 -8.54 18.37
C SER A 213 -8.39 -9.10 16.98
N PHE A 214 -7.63 -8.63 16.01
CA PHE A 214 -7.60 -9.19 14.67
C PHE A 214 -6.20 -9.07 14.05
N ILE A 215 -5.92 -9.97 13.11
CA ILE A 215 -4.72 -9.92 12.29
C ILE A 215 -5.04 -9.14 11.03
N LEU A 216 -4.13 -8.29 10.60
CA LEU A 216 -4.19 -7.53 9.36
C LEU A 216 -2.95 -7.87 8.53
N GLN A 217 -3.13 -8.64 7.46
CA GLN A 217 -2.05 -9.00 6.54
C GLN A 217 -1.68 -7.83 5.61
N PRO A 218 -0.49 -7.84 4.97
CA PRO A 218 -0.17 -6.86 3.93
C PRO A 218 -1.28 -6.76 2.88
N ALA A 219 -1.62 -5.52 2.51
CA ALA A 219 -2.69 -5.14 1.59
C ALA A 219 -4.13 -5.31 2.12
N GLU A 220 -4.36 -5.96 3.25
CA GLU A 220 -5.70 -6.04 3.87
C GLU A 220 -6.16 -4.66 4.40
N ARG A 221 -7.48 -4.43 4.27
CA ARG A 221 -8.17 -3.28 4.87
C ARG A 221 -9.25 -3.74 5.83
#